data_cc3c8cea153cd0f549be24e23bd74276
#
_entry.id   cc3c8cea153cd0f549be24e23bd74276
#
_cell.length_a   1.000
_cell.length_b   1.000
_cell.length_c   1.000
_cell.angle_alpha   90.00
_cell.angle_beta   90.00
_cell.angle_gamma   90.00
#
_symmetry.space_group_name_H-M   'P 1'
#
loop_
_entity.id
_entity.type
_entity.pdbx_description
1 polymer ?
#
loop_
_entity_poly.entity_id
_entity_poly.type
_entity_poly.pdbx_seq_one_letter_code
_entity_poly.pdbx_strand_id
1 'polypeptide(L)'
;MVFRGVMPGVGVAVMAASALFASNVLAETDGWGREWYADVSVASYLYSLGSVRANHAVWMMEGDVVQRLSSAGHVQFGYWALSDLGRTGDRIHRSYVYESDPSLMYGYDWDIAEGWRLRNRVGMIWVFNEGYNVEEVHLFREWTYMGELKSPWATLSGQARAVDGLGTYVRIGLHHAFPAAGGIFSLTPHVAMHGGSERWNRKRYGDFAELRPIAAGLGTVDYGVRLSAPLKWGTGLYVDVCGYDALDPRTRTQIRERRRRGSKMKLDACFVVAGLCWEF
;
A
#
# COMPACT_ATOMS: atom_id res chain seq x y z
N MET A 1 -9.03 -7.05 22.02
CA MET A 1 -7.91 -7.36 22.92
C MET A 1 -7.06 -6.10 23.00
N VAL A 2 -6.99 -5.45 24.13
CA VAL A 2 -6.27 -4.18 24.32
C VAL A 2 -4.91 -4.51 24.90
N PHE A 3 -3.83 -4.21 24.16
CA PHE A 3 -2.45 -4.34 24.66
C PHE A 3 -1.99 -2.96 25.15
N ARG A 4 -1.79 -2.84 26.46
CA ARG A 4 -1.19 -1.63 27.06
C ARG A 4 0.33 -1.73 27.00
N GLY A 5 0.96 -0.80 26.30
CA GLY A 5 2.29 -0.29 26.65
C GLY A 5 3.54 -1.07 26.29
N VAL A 6 3.73 -1.60 25.07
CA VAL A 6 5.03 -2.23 24.69
C VAL A 6 5.35 -2.08 23.20
N MET A 7 5.29 -0.95 22.54
CA MET A 7 5.70 -0.99 21.14
C MET A 7 6.46 0.19 20.50
N PRO A 8 7.13 1.12 21.18
CA PRO A 8 8.09 1.97 20.46
C PRO A 8 9.37 1.22 20.03
N GLY A 9 9.72 0.13 20.75
CA GLY A 9 10.97 -0.60 20.47
C GLY A 9 10.87 -1.69 19.41
N VAL A 10 9.69 -2.27 19.20
CA VAL A 10 9.52 -3.40 18.28
C VAL A 10 9.57 -2.96 16.83
N GLY A 11 8.96 -1.82 16.48
CA GLY A 11 9.03 -1.27 15.12
C GLY A 11 10.46 -0.91 14.72
N VAL A 12 11.20 -0.25 15.61
CA VAL A 12 12.61 0.10 15.38
C VAL A 12 13.51 -1.15 15.37
N ALA A 13 13.22 -2.16 16.20
CA ALA A 13 13.99 -3.41 16.21
C ALA A 13 13.71 -4.26 14.96
N VAL A 14 12.47 -4.30 14.46
CA VAL A 14 12.14 -4.96 13.19
C VAL A 14 12.76 -4.20 12.01
N MET A 15 12.77 -2.87 12.03
CA MET A 15 13.43 -2.03 11.02
C MET A 15 14.96 -2.24 11.01
N ALA A 16 15.59 -2.22 12.18
CA ALA A 16 17.01 -2.50 12.32
C ALA A 16 17.37 -3.94 11.95
N ALA A 17 16.52 -4.91 12.28
CA ALA A 17 16.67 -6.30 11.89
C ALA A 17 16.52 -6.46 10.37
N SER A 18 15.53 -5.83 9.74
CA SER A 18 15.35 -5.88 8.27
C SER A 18 16.53 -5.24 7.54
N ALA A 19 17.03 -4.08 8.00
CA ALA A 19 18.20 -3.42 7.45
C ALA A 19 19.50 -4.19 7.72
N LEU A 20 19.66 -4.79 8.91
CA LEU A 20 20.81 -5.63 9.26
C LEU A 20 20.76 -7.00 8.55
N PHE A 21 19.58 -7.57 8.35
CA PHE A 21 19.43 -8.77 7.52
C PHE A 21 19.74 -8.48 6.05
N ALA A 22 19.27 -7.36 5.50
CA ALA A 22 19.61 -6.95 4.13
C ALA A 22 21.12 -6.77 3.95
N SER A 23 21.83 -6.20 4.92
CA SER A 23 23.28 -5.97 4.83
C SER A 23 24.13 -7.24 4.96
N ASN A 24 23.64 -8.29 5.63
CA ASN A 24 24.38 -9.55 5.81
C ASN A 24 24.06 -10.62 4.73
N VAL A 25 22.99 -10.45 3.96
CA VAL A 25 22.58 -11.41 2.90
C VAL A 25 23.14 -11.06 1.54
N LEU A 26 23.89 -9.95 1.39
CA LEU A 26 24.59 -9.57 0.16
C LEU A 26 25.71 -10.54 -0.28
N ALA A 27 25.96 -11.63 0.45
CA ALA A 27 27.12 -12.48 0.19
C ALA A 27 26.80 -13.82 -0.48
N GLU A 28 25.59 -14.32 -0.48
CA GLU A 28 25.30 -15.62 -1.13
C GLU A 28 23.87 -15.63 -1.66
N THR A 29 23.73 -15.74 -2.99
CA THR A 29 22.56 -16.40 -3.59
C THR A 29 22.59 -17.84 -3.11
N ASP A 30 22.09 -18.07 -1.91
CA ASP A 30 21.93 -19.42 -1.41
C ASP A 30 20.93 -20.10 -2.36
N GLY A 31 21.18 -21.35 -2.74
CA GLY A 31 20.34 -22.12 -3.67
C GLY A 31 18.91 -22.38 -3.15
N TRP A 32 18.41 -21.57 -2.22
CA TRP A 32 17.09 -21.66 -1.58
C TRP A 32 16.00 -20.83 -2.26
N GLY A 33 16.33 -20.06 -3.34
CA GLY A 33 15.35 -19.29 -4.12
C GLY A 33 14.62 -18.24 -3.29
N ARG A 34 15.35 -17.47 -2.49
CA ARG A 34 14.81 -16.31 -1.75
C ARG A 34 14.92 -15.06 -2.59
N GLU A 35 13.86 -14.28 -2.56
CA GLU A 35 13.81 -12.96 -3.19
C GLU A 35 13.50 -11.93 -2.08
N TRP A 36 14.15 -10.78 -2.11
CA TRP A 36 13.99 -9.71 -1.15
C TRP A 36 13.58 -8.44 -1.87
N TYR A 37 12.63 -7.76 -1.30
CA TYR A 37 12.23 -6.41 -1.72
C TYR A 37 12.20 -5.50 -0.51
N ALA A 38 12.67 -4.26 -0.68
CA ALA A 38 12.49 -3.20 0.31
C ALA A 38 12.25 -1.88 -0.41
N ASP A 39 11.42 -1.03 0.16
CA ASP A 39 11.11 0.33 -0.32
C ASP A 39 11.05 1.28 0.87
N VAL A 40 11.63 2.46 0.70
CA VAL A 40 11.49 3.59 1.62
C VAL A 40 11.12 4.81 0.81
N SER A 41 10.00 5.41 1.13
CA SER A 41 9.47 6.53 0.37
C SER A 41 8.90 7.65 1.23
N VAL A 42 8.83 8.84 0.64
CA VAL A 42 8.18 10.02 1.18
C VAL A 42 7.08 10.44 0.23
N ALA A 43 5.89 10.64 0.75
CA ALA A 43 4.76 11.16 -0.01
C ALA A 43 4.33 12.52 0.54
N SER A 44 3.94 13.43 -0.35
CA SER A 44 3.44 14.76 0.05
C SER A 44 2.06 14.72 0.71
N TYR A 45 1.32 13.63 0.53
CA TYR A 45 0.02 13.36 1.17
C TYR A 45 -0.07 11.91 1.62
N LEU A 46 -0.83 11.65 2.68
CA LEU A 46 -1.23 10.30 3.05
C LEU A 46 -2.35 9.84 2.12
N TYR A 47 -2.00 8.94 1.20
CA TYR A 47 -2.94 8.22 0.36
C TYR A 47 -2.97 6.75 0.77
N SER A 48 -4.15 6.23 1.07
CA SER A 48 -4.32 4.83 1.47
C SER A 48 -5.70 4.32 1.10
N LEU A 49 -5.74 3.10 0.57
CA LEU A 49 -6.98 2.35 0.25
C LEU A 49 -8.03 3.21 -0.48
N GLY A 50 -7.62 3.89 -1.55
CA GLY A 50 -8.50 4.68 -2.40
C GLY A 50 -8.97 6.01 -1.80
N SER A 51 -8.24 6.60 -0.86
CA SER A 51 -8.57 7.94 -0.34
C SER A 51 -7.34 8.72 0.12
N VAL A 52 -7.36 10.03 -0.08
CA VAL A 52 -6.39 10.94 0.53
C VAL A 52 -6.89 11.29 1.94
N ARG A 53 -6.16 10.88 2.96
CA ARG A 53 -6.56 10.99 4.38
C ARG A 53 -5.95 12.18 5.10
N ALA A 54 -4.77 12.60 4.70
CA ALA A 54 -4.07 13.73 5.30
C ALA A 54 -3.39 14.59 4.23
N ASN A 55 -3.15 15.85 4.55
CA ASN A 55 -2.54 16.85 3.67
C ASN A 55 -1.16 17.29 4.13
N HIS A 56 -0.42 16.39 4.72
CA HIS A 56 0.96 16.60 5.17
C HIS A 56 1.82 15.45 4.69
N ALA A 57 3.12 15.68 4.67
CA ALA A 57 4.08 14.69 4.23
C ALA A 57 4.14 13.51 5.19
N VAL A 58 4.26 12.33 4.62
CA VAL A 58 4.43 11.06 5.34
C VAL A 58 5.62 10.31 4.78
N TRP A 59 6.29 9.53 5.60
CA TRP A 59 7.19 8.51 5.09
C TRP A 59 6.58 7.13 5.25
N MET A 60 6.92 6.26 4.32
CA MET A 60 6.46 4.89 4.26
C MET A 60 7.65 3.96 4.09
N MET A 61 7.52 2.76 4.60
CA MET A 61 8.48 1.70 4.44
C MET A 61 7.74 0.42 4.12
N GLU A 62 8.24 -0.32 3.15
CA GLU A 62 7.73 -1.62 2.77
C GLU A 62 8.91 -2.59 2.63
N GLY A 63 8.68 -3.84 2.99
CA GLY A 63 9.66 -4.90 2.78
C GLY A 63 8.99 -6.24 2.68
N ASP A 64 9.46 -7.06 1.76
CA ASP A 64 8.98 -8.40 1.52
C ASP A 64 10.14 -9.39 1.45
N VAL A 65 9.90 -10.56 2.00
CA VAL A 65 10.74 -11.75 1.82
C VAL A 65 9.92 -12.83 1.19
N VAL A 66 10.30 -13.28 0.01
CA VAL A 66 9.65 -14.35 -0.72
C VAL A 66 10.51 -15.59 -0.65
N GLN A 67 9.99 -16.68 -0.09
CA GLN A 67 10.60 -17.99 -0.07
C GLN A 67 9.94 -18.88 -1.11
N ARG A 68 10.64 -19.27 -2.16
CA ARG A 68 10.18 -20.26 -3.14
C ARG A 68 10.05 -21.63 -2.49
N LEU A 69 8.89 -22.27 -2.66
CA LEU A 69 8.61 -23.64 -2.20
C LEU A 69 8.67 -24.64 -3.38
N SER A 70 8.42 -24.14 -4.60
CA SER A 70 8.45 -24.89 -5.86
C SER A 70 8.69 -23.93 -7.01
N SER A 71 8.71 -24.43 -8.24
CA SER A 71 8.81 -23.59 -9.45
C SER A 71 7.69 -22.56 -9.57
N ALA A 72 6.53 -22.79 -8.97
CA ALA A 72 5.37 -21.93 -9.04
C ALA A 72 4.92 -21.40 -7.68
N GLY A 73 5.03 -22.19 -6.60
CA GLY A 73 4.53 -21.85 -5.27
C GLY A 73 5.57 -21.14 -4.40
N HIS A 74 5.12 -20.15 -3.64
CA HIS A 74 5.98 -19.41 -2.70
C HIS A 74 5.20 -18.94 -1.47
N VAL A 75 5.93 -18.65 -0.39
CA VAL A 75 5.43 -17.95 0.80
C VAL A 75 6.10 -16.58 0.85
N GLN A 76 5.32 -15.55 1.13
CA GLN A 76 5.78 -14.17 1.27
C GLN A 76 5.49 -13.68 2.68
N PHE A 77 6.51 -13.16 3.34
CA PHE A 77 6.40 -12.37 4.55
C PHE A 77 6.58 -10.91 4.17
N GLY A 78 5.61 -10.08 4.47
CA GLY A 78 5.63 -8.66 4.19
C GLY A 78 5.54 -7.83 5.46
N TYR A 79 6.07 -6.62 5.37
CA TYR A 79 5.92 -5.60 6.39
C TYR A 79 5.75 -4.24 5.72
N TRP A 80 4.73 -3.51 6.11
CA TRP A 80 4.52 -2.13 5.72
C TRP A 80 4.37 -1.26 6.96
N ALA A 81 4.93 -0.05 6.92
CA ALA A 81 4.83 0.91 8.01
C ALA A 81 4.67 2.32 7.47
N LEU A 82 4.02 3.15 8.26
CA LEU A 82 3.70 4.53 7.94
C LEU A 82 3.96 5.43 9.13
N SER A 83 4.60 6.57 8.89
CA SER A 83 4.79 7.62 9.88
C SER A 83 4.57 9.00 9.30
N ASP A 84 4.21 9.92 10.17
CA ASP A 84 3.96 11.31 9.88
C ASP A 84 5.25 12.13 9.95
N LEU A 85 5.53 12.94 8.92
CA LEU A 85 6.65 13.91 8.90
C LEU A 85 6.19 15.31 9.30
N GLY A 86 4.88 15.56 9.38
CA GLY A 86 4.32 16.83 9.79
C GLY A 86 4.30 16.97 11.31
N ARG A 87 4.70 18.12 11.85
CA ARG A 87 4.27 18.54 13.17
C ARG A 87 2.76 18.77 13.10
N THR A 88 1.96 17.76 13.37
CA THR A 88 0.56 17.97 13.65
C THR A 88 0.52 18.74 14.98
N GLY A 89 -0.02 19.97 14.96
CA GLY A 89 -0.24 20.74 16.18
C GLY A 89 -1.16 20.04 17.18
N ASP A 90 -1.71 18.91 16.79
CA ASP A 90 -2.47 17.99 17.61
C ASP A 90 -1.48 17.09 18.35
N ARG A 91 -1.39 17.30 19.65
CA ARG A 91 -0.56 16.53 20.61
C ARG A 91 -0.90 15.04 20.70
N ILE A 92 -1.50 14.44 19.65
CA ILE A 92 -2.17 13.16 19.70
C ILE A 92 -1.25 12.01 19.27
N HIS A 93 -0.29 12.26 18.37
CA HIS A 93 0.64 11.21 17.93
C HIS A 93 1.99 11.37 18.64
N ARG A 94 2.26 10.48 19.60
CA ARG A 94 3.55 10.39 20.30
C ARG A 94 4.51 9.39 19.69
N SER A 95 4.03 8.56 18.75
CA SER A 95 4.83 7.55 18.07
C SER A 95 5.33 8.05 16.72
N TYR A 96 6.54 7.63 16.35
CA TYR A 96 7.10 7.87 15.02
C TYR A 96 6.47 6.98 13.94
N VAL A 97 5.88 5.85 14.34
CA VAL A 97 5.19 4.90 13.45
C VAL A 97 3.77 4.74 13.97
N TYR A 98 2.78 5.21 13.21
CA TYR A 98 1.39 5.14 13.66
C TYR A 98 0.56 4.03 12.98
N GLU A 99 1.09 3.40 11.94
CA GLU A 99 0.49 2.20 11.33
C GLU A 99 1.60 1.23 10.94
N SER A 100 1.43 -0.04 11.25
CA SER A 100 2.34 -1.10 10.84
C SER A 100 1.56 -2.36 10.51
N ASP A 101 1.85 -2.94 9.36
CA ASP A 101 1.07 -3.99 8.74
C ASP A 101 1.95 -5.18 8.36
N PRO A 102 2.33 -6.05 9.32
CA PRO A 102 2.93 -7.33 8.96
C PRO A 102 1.95 -8.20 8.20
N SER A 103 2.44 -8.95 7.23
CA SER A 103 1.64 -9.83 6.39
C SER A 103 2.28 -11.20 6.18
N LEU A 104 1.44 -12.20 5.97
CA LEU A 104 1.84 -13.54 5.57
C LEU A 104 0.94 -13.98 4.42
N MET A 105 1.54 -14.29 3.28
CA MET A 105 0.83 -14.70 2.08
C MET A 105 1.41 -15.98 1.50
N TYR A 106 0.54 -16.80 0.93
CA TYR A 106 0.89 -17.88 0.02
C TYR A 106 0.63 -17.41 -1.40
N GLY A 107 1.60 -17.60 -2.29
CA GLY A 107 1.51 -17.21 -3.67
C GLY A 107 1.72 -18.36 -4.64
N TYR A 108 1.17 -18.20 -5.84
CA TYR A 108 1.32 -19.12 -6.94
C TYR A 108 1.45 -18.34 -8.26
N ASP A 109 2.53 -18.61 -9.00
CA ASP A 109 2.85 -17.99 -10.28
C ASP A 109 2.66 -18.99 -11.41
N TRP A 110 1.93 -18.60 -12.47
CA TRP A 110 1.72 -19.37 -13.68
C TRP A 110 2.24 -18.63 -14.91
N ASP A 111 3.12 -19.23 -15.64
CA ASP A 111 3.43 -18.81 -17.00
C ASP A 111 2.36 -19.41 -17.94
N ILE A 112 1.38 -18.59 -18.35
CA ILE A 112 0.20 -19.01 -19.13
C ILE A 112 0.60 -19.21 -20.60
N ALA A 113 1.43 -18.29 -21.13
CA ALA A 113 1.96 -18.29 -22.48
C ALA A 113 3.26 -17.46 -22.51
N GLU A 114 3.94 -17.43 -23.66
CA GLU A 114 5.13 -16.59 -23.84
C GLU A 114 4.80 -15.09 -23.55
N GLY A 115 5.51 -14.53 -22.58
CA GLY A 115 5.30 -13.16 -22.12
C GLY A 115 4.05 -12.93 -21.27
N TRP A 116 3.26 -13.98 -20.94
CA TRP A 116 2.09 -13.90 -20.10
C TRP A 116 2.30 -14.66 -18.79
N ARG A 117 2.22 -13.95 -17.66
CA ARG A 117 2.33 -14.53 -16.33
C ARG A 117 1.14 -14.10 -15.46
N LEU A 118 0.52 -15.07 -14.80
CA LEU A 118 -0.47 -14.84 -13.75
C LEU A 118 0.17 -15.10 -12.40
N ARG A 119 0.18 -14.09 -11.54
CA ARG A 119 0.61 -14.19 -10.15
C ARG A 119 -0.60 -14.06 -9.25
N ASN A 120 -0.77 -14.99 -8.32
CA ASN A 120 -1.82 -14.94 -7.31
C ASN A 120 -1.21 -15.05 -5.94
N ARG A 121 -1.74 -14.28 -5.00
CA ARG A 121 -1.36 -14.32 -3.58
C ARG A 121 -2.61 -14.23 -2.72
N VAL A 122 -2.68 -15.05 -1.69
CA VAL A 122 -3.75 -15.04 -0.69
C VAL A 122 -3.11 -15.13 0.70
N GLY A 123 -3.63 -14.39 1.64
CA GLY A 123 -3.10 -14.40 2.99
C GLY A 123 -3.77 -13.44 3.93
N MET A 124 -3.04 -13.08 4.97
CA MET A 124 -3.52 -12.23 6.03
C MET A 124 -2.56 -11.07 6.27
N ILE A 125 -3.14 -9.90 6.52
CA ILE A 125 -2.46 -8.69 6.98
C ILE A 125 -2.98 -8.40 8.40
N TRP A 126 -2.07 -8.14 9.32
CA TRP A 126 -2.39 -7.65 10.66
C TRP A 126 -2.09 -6.15 10.69
N VAL A 127 -3.12 -5.33 10.78
CA VAL A 127 -2.99 -3.87 10.82
C VAL A 127 -2.94 -3.43 12.27
N PHE A 128 -1.79 -2.90 12.68
CA PHE A 128 -1.59 -2.27 13.98
C PHE A 128 -1.66 -0.75 13.78
N ASN A 129 -2.73 -0.15 14.23
CA ASN A 129 -2.94 1.29 14.07
C ASN A 129 -3.01 1.94 15.47
N GLU A 130 -2.20 2.97 15.71
CA GLU A 130 -2.37 3.80 16.90
C GLU A 130 -3.65 4.64 16.74
N GLY A 131 -4.63 4.37 17.58
CA GLY A 131 -5.87 5.15 17.64
C GLY A 131 -5.60 6.61 18.03
N TYR A 132 -6.62 7.46 17.84
CA TYR A 132 -6.58 8.87 18.25
C TYR A 132 -6.30 9.09 19.75
N ASN A 133 -6.45 8.05 20.56
CA ASN A 133 -6.06 8.06 21.97
C ASN A 133 -4.84 7.18 22.15
N VAL A 134 -3.73 7.79 22.52
CA VAL A 134 -2.37 7.25 22.66
C VAL A 134 -2.25 6.00 23.55
N GLU A 135 -3.32 5.54 24.17
CA GLU A 135 -3.33 4.41 25.09
C GLU A 135 -3.84 3.11 24.44
N GLU A 136 -4.37 3.16 23.21
CA GLU A 136 -4.99 1.99 22.57
C GLU A 136 -4.41 1.73 21.19
N VAL A 137 -3.77 0.58 21.04
CA VAL A 137 -3.41 0.03 19.72
C VAL A 137 -4.59 -0.79 19.20
N HIS A 138 -5.15 -0.39 18.07
CA HIS A 138 -6.20 -1.15 17.42
C HIS A 138 -5.57 -2.18 16.50
N LEU A 139 -5.87 -3.46 16.74
CA LEU A 139 -5.50 -4.57 15.88
C LEU A 139 -6.68 -4.96 14.99
N PHE A 140 -6.51 -4.83 13.69
CA PHE A 140 -7.44 -5.36 12.68
C PHE A 140 -6.79 -6.53 11.95
N ARG A 141 -7.60 -7.45 11.45
CA ARG A 141 -7.17 -8.52 10.56
C ARG A 141 -7.84 -8.32 9.21
N GLU A 142 -7.05 -8.46 8.17
CA GLU A 142 -7.48 -8.35 6.79
C GLU A 142 -7.13 -9.62 6.04
N TRP A 143 -8.13 -10.38 5.59
CA TRP A 143 -7.91 -11.41 4.59
C TRP A 143 -7.74 -10.76 3.24
N THR A 144 -6.65 -11.06 2.58
CA THR A 144 -6.26 -10.41 1.33
C THR A 144 -6.06 -11.42 0.22
N TYR A 145 -6.63 -11.12 -0.93
CA TYR A 145 -6.29 -11.73 -2.21
C TYR A 145 -5.68 -10.66 -3.12
N MET A 146 -4.58 -10.99 -3.78
CA MET A 146 -3.94 -10.17 -4.81
C MET A 146 -3.75 -11.02 -6.06
N GLY A 147 -4.16 -10.51 -7.22
CA GLY A 147 -3.93 -11.10 -8.52
C GLY A 147 -3.23 -10.13 -9.44
N GLU A 148 -2.29 -10.61 -10.24
CA GLU A 148 -1.59 -9.82 -11.24
C GLU A 148 -1.47 -10.63 -12.52
N LEU A 149 -1.99 -10.09 -13.61
CA LEU A 149 -1.81 -10.63 -14.94
C LEU A 149 -0.85 -9.72 -15.72
N LYS A 150 0.37 -10.18 -15.87
CA LYS A 150 1.40 -9.51 -16.68
C LYS A 150 1.31 -9.98 -18.12
N SER A 151 1.30 -9.04 -19.05
CA SER A 151 1.38 -9.27 -20.50
C SER A 151 2.53 -8.46 -21.09
N PRO A 152 2.92 -8.67 -22.37
CA PRO A 152 3.92 -7.86 -23.05
C PRO A 152 3.55 -6.36 -23.13
N TRP A 153 2.26 -6.02 -23.03
CA TRP A 153 1.77 -4.64 -23.24
C TRP A 153 1.34 -3.94 -21.96
N ALA A 154 0.92 -4.69 -20.94
CA ALA A 154 0.45 -4.10 -19.69
C ALA A 154 0.37 -5.14 -18.58
N THR A 155 0.34 -4.66 -17.35
CA THR A 155 0.05 -5.45 -16.16
C THR A 155 -1.30 -5.02 -15.59
N LEU A 156 -2.25 -5.95 -15.56
CA LEU A 156 -3.52 -5.80 -14.85
C LEU A 156 -3.34 -6.32 -13.43
N SER A 157 -3.67 -5.53 -12.43
CA SER A 157 -3.62 -5.92 -11.02
C SER A 157 -4.98 -5.85 -10.38
N GLY A 158 -5.28 -6.78 -9.49
CA GLY A 158 -6.47 -6.80 -8.68
C GLY A 158 -6.15 -7.09 -7.22
N GLN A 159 -6.88 -6.47 -6.32
CA GLN A 159 -6.78 -6.73 -4.90
C GLN A 159 -8.17 -6.74 -4.27
N ALA A 160 -8.43 -7.72 -3.42
CA ALA A 160 -9.59 -7.75 -2.55
C ALA A 160 -9.14 -7.96 -1.12
N ARG A 161 -9.65 -7.16 -0.18
CA ARG A 161 -9.38 -7.28 1.25
C ARG A 161 -10.70 -7.38 2.01
N ALA A 162 -10.89 -8.44 2.77
CA ALA A 162 -11.97 -8.56 3.73
C ALA A 162 -11.46 -8.09 5.10
N VAL A 163 -11.97 -6.96 5.55
CA VAL A 163 -11.53 -6.29 6.78
C VAL A 163 -12.53 -6.53 7.88
N ASP A 164 -12.06 -7.06 9.02
CA ASP A 164 -12.90 -7.36 10.17
C ASP A 164 -13.76 -6.13 10.58
N GLY A 165 -15.07 -6.32 10.57
CA GLY A 165 -16.01 -5.27 10.97
C GLY A 165 -16.21 -4.12 9.99
N LEU A 166 -15.41 -4.01 8.92
CA LEU A 166 -15.47 -2.89 7.97
C LEU A 166 -16.03 -3.27 6.60
N GLY A 167 -16.03 -4.55 6.23
CA GLY A 167 -16.50 -5.03 4.92
C GLY A 167 -15.35 -5.33 3.97
N THR A 168 -15.64 -5.36 2.66
CA THR A 168 -14.66 -5.75 1.64
C THR A 168 -14.20 -4.54 0.84
N TYR A 169 -12.90 -4.34 0.75
CA TYR A 169 -12.25 -3.40 -0.17
C TYR A 169 -11.85 -4.11 -1.46
N VAL A 170 -11.92 -3.40 -2.58
CA VAL A 170 -11.49 -3.88 -3.90
C VAL A 170 -10.68 -2.79 -4.59
N ARG A 171 -9.59 -3.18 -5.25
CA ARG A 171 -8.78 -2.36 -6.15
C ARG A 171 -8.59 -3.11 -7.46
N ILE A 172 -8.70 -2.39 -8.58
CA ILE A 172 -8.36 -2.88 -9.92
C ILE A 172 -7.43 -1.83 -10.54
N GLY A 173 -6.25 -2.24 -10.98
CA GLY A 173 -5.24 -1.35 -11.52
C GLY A 173 -4.66 -1.84 -12.84
N LEU A 174 -4.18 -0.90 -13.64
CA LEU A 174 -3.46 -1.12 -14.88
C LEU A 174 -2.20 -0.27 -14.90
N HIS A 175 -1.07 -0.87 -15.29
CA HIS A 175 0.18 -0.14 -15.49
C HIS A 175 1.03 -0.79 -16.58
N HIS A 176 1.98 -0.03 -17.13
CA HIS A 176 2.99 -0.55 -18.05
C HIS A 176 4.28 0.27 -17.92
N ALA A 177 5.41 -0.42 -17.88
CA ALA A 177 6.72 0.20 -17.82
C ALA A 177 7.33 0.35 -19.22
N PHE A 178 7.59 1.56 -19.63
CA PHE A 178 8.26 1.90 -20.89
C PHE A 178 9.73 2.22 -20.60
N PRO A 179 10.70 1.45 -21.11
CA PRO A 179 12.09 1.84 -21.02
C PRO A 179 12.35 3.12 -21.81
N ALA A 180 13.07 4.06 -21.24
CA ALA A 180 13.43 5.34 -21.83
C ALA A 180 14.94 5.57 -21.78
N ALA A 181 15.47 6.43 -22.65
CA ALA A 181 16.87 6.79 -22.73
C ALA A 181 17.82 5.58 -22.76
N GLY A 182 17.51 4.57 -23.58
CA GLY A 182 18.35 3.36 -23.70
C GLY A 182 18.31 2.46 -22.47
N GLY A 183 17.24 2.52 -21.66
CA GLY A 183 17.07 1.73 -20.45
C GLY A 183 17.64 2.36 -19.17
N ILE A 184 18.15 3.59 -19.23
CA ILE A 184 18.63 4.34 -18.07
C ILE A 184 17.46 4.70 -17.15
N PHE A 185 16.27 4.95 -17.72
CA PHE A 185 15.03 5.27 -17.01
C PHE A 185 13.90 4.35 -17.45
N SER A 186 12.91 4.22 -16.60
CA SER A 186 11.62 3.62 -16.94
C SER A 186 10.51 4.62 -16.61
N LEU A 187 9.58 4.79 -17.54
CA LEU A 187 8.38 5.60 -17.38
C LEU A 187 7.18 4.66 -17.23
N THR A 188 6.50 4.69 -16.09
CA THR A 188 5.39 3.78 -15.80
C THR A 188 4.11 4.56 -15.54
N PRO A 189 3.28 4.83 -16.58
CA PRO A 189 1.93 5.29 -16.35
C PRO A 189 1.11 4.21 -15.64
N HIS A 190 0.25 4.64 -14.73
CA HIS A 190 -0.61 3.76 -13.97
C HIS A 190 -1.97 4.39 -13.69
N VAL A 191 -2.98 3.56 -13.53
CA VAL A 191 -4.32 3.94 -13.08
C VAL A 191 -4.90 2.83 -12.24
N ALA A 192 -5.63 3.16 -11.18
CA ALA A 192 -6.39 2.18 -10.43
C ALA A 192 -7.73 2.75 -9.94
N MET A 193 -8.73 1.89 -9.90
CA MET A 193 -10.05 2.18 -9.35
C MET A 193 -10.20 1.48 -8.01
N HIS A 194 -10.86 2.13 -7.07
CA HIS A 194 -11.03 1.68 -5.70
C HIS A 194 -12.47 1.77 -5.24
N GLY A 195 -12.84 0.87 -4.35
CA GLY A 195 -14.14 0.84 -3.71
C GLY A 195 -14.32 -0.43 -2.91
N GLY A 196 -15.56 -0.93 -2.83
CA GLY A 196 -15.81 -2.15 -2.11
C GLY A 196 -17.29 -2.41 -1.84
N SER A 197 -17.56 -3.19 -0.80
CA SER A 197 -18.92 -3.40 -0.31
C SER A 197 -19.54 -2.10 0.17
N GLU A 198 -20.87 -2.04 0.23
CA GLU A 198 -21.58 -0.88 0.77
C GLU A 198 -21.06 -0.49 2.16
N ARG A 199 -20.89 -1.49 3.05
CA ARG A 199 -20.38 -1.27 4.41
C ARG A 199 -18.99 -0.63 4.40
N TRP A 200 -18.08 -1.10 3.52
CA TRP A 200 -16.76 -0.52 3.35
C TRP A 200 -16.85 0.94 2.88
N ASN A 201 -17.57 1.19 1.79
CA ASN A 201 -17.69 2.51 1.20
C ASN A 201 -18.30 3.52 2.18
N ARG A 202 -19.34 3.14 2.93
CA ARG A 202 -19.95 3.97 3.96
C ARG A 202 -18.96 4.30 5.09
N LYS A 203 -18.26 3.30 5.61
CA LYS A 203 -17.26 3.50 6.67
C LYS A 203 -16.09 4.35 6.19
N ARG A 204 -15.63 4.13 4.96
CA ARG A 204 -14.46 4.82 4.40
C ARG A 204 -14.76 6.26 4.03
N TYR A 205 -15.82 6.52 3.28
CA TYR A 205 -16.08 7.83 2.70
C TYR A 205 -17.10 8.67 3.50
N GLY A 206 -18.03 8.05 4.18
CA GLY A 206 -19.03 8.68 5.03
C GLY A 206 -20.35 7.91 5.06
N ASP A 207 -21.09 8.07 6.15
CA ASP A 207 -22.40 7.45 6.39
C ASP A 207 -23.29 8.45 7.12
N PHE A 208 -23.62 9.55 6.45
CA PHE A 208 -24.49 10.57 6.99
C PHE A 208 -25.94 10.24 6.64
N ALA A 209 -26.79 10.04 7.65
CA ALA A 209 -28.15 9.56 7.49
C ALA A 209 -29.03 10.49 6.63
N GLU A 210 -28.71 11.78 6.63
CA GLU A 210 -29.38 12.80 5.83
C GLU A 210 -29.04 12.78 4.34
N LEU A 211 -28.03 12.01 3.96
CA LEU A 211 -27.56 11.88 2.57
C LEU A 211 -27.87 10.49 2.03
N ARG A 212 -27.92 10.38 0.69
CA ARG A 212 -28.06 9.07 0.06
C ARG A 212 -26.84 8.19 0.39
N PRO A 213 -27.05 6.96 0.86
CA PRO A 213 -25.96 6.05 1.19
C PRO A 213 -25.13 5.70 -0.05
N ILE A 214 -23.84 5.48 0.15
CA ILE A 214 -22.95 4.97 -0.90
C ILE A 214 -23.25 3.48 -1.07
N ALA A 215 -23.52 3.06 -2.31
CA ALA A 215 -23.72 1.66 -2.65
C ALA A 215 -22.38 0.90 -2.71
N ALA A 216 -22.46 -0.43 -2.82
CA ALA A 216 -21.31 -1.24 -3.22
C ALA A 216 -20.84 -0.86 -4.63
N GLY A 217 -19.53 -0.90 -4.87
CA GLY A 217 -18.93 -0.59 -6.16
C GLY A 217 -17.64 0.22 -6.04
N LEU A 218 -17.08 0.59 -7.19
CA LEU A 218 -15.88 1.41 -7.31
C LEU A 218 -16.28 2.90 -7.30
N GLY A 219 -15.72 3.67 -6.40
CA GLY A 219 -16.11 5.07 -6.17
C GLY A 219 -15.01 6.10 -6.36
N THR A 220 -13.75 5.66 -6.42
CA THR A 220 -12.59 6.55 -6.55
C THR A 220 -11.58 6.00 -7.55
N VAL A 221 -10.72 6.87 -8.07
CA VAL A 221 -9.62 6.55 -8.99
C VAL A 221 -8.35 7.23 -8.52
N ASP A 222 -7.23 6.53 -8.63
CA ASP A 222 -5.91 7.13 -8.67
C ASP A 222 -5.25 6.87 -10.02
N TYR A 223 -4.39 7.78 -10.43
CA TYR A 223 -3.65 7.70 -11.67
C TYR A 223 -2.34 8.46 -11.54
N GLY A 224 -1.37 8.11 -12.34
CA GLY A 224 -0.09 8.79 -12.27
C GLY A 224 0.93 8.31 -13.28
N VAL A 225 2.12 8.85 -13.12
CA VAL A 225 3.30 8.46 -13.90
C VAL A 225 4.48 8.38 -12.95
N ARG A 226 5.08 7.20 -12.88
CA ARG A 226 6.33 6.94 -12.16
C ARG A 226 7.50 7.01 -13.11
N LEU A 227 8.48 7.82 -12.78
CA LEU A 227 9.82 7.79 -13.36
C LEU A 227 10.72 7.03 -12.41
N SER A 228 11.37 5.97 -12.88
CA SER A 228 12.34 5.19 -12.09
C SER A 228 13.66 5.04 -12.81
N ALA A 229 14.73 4.98 -12.04
CA ALA A 229 16.10 4.77 -12.50
C ALA A 229 16.75 3.65 -11.70
N PRO A 230 17.22 2.56 -12.34
CA PRO A 230 18.05 1.58 -11.67
C PRO A 230 19.39 2.20 -11.29
N LEU A 231 19.83 1.92 -10.09
CA LEU A 231 21.14 2.27 -9.57
C LEU A 231 22.01 1.01 -9.49
N LYS A 232 23.16 1.12 -8.82
CA LYS A 232 24.01 -0.05 -8.57
C LYS A 232 23.45 -0.91 -7.42
N TRP A 233 23.87 -2.18 -7.36
CA TRP A 233 23.56 -3.11 -6.27
C TRP A 233 22.07 -3.36 -6.03
N GLY A 234 21.29 -3.56 -7.09
CA GLY A 234 19.86 -3.84 -6.98
C GLY A 234 19.02 -2.67 -6.42
N THR A 235 19.62 -1.49 -6.29
CA THR A 235 18.90 -0.29 -5.82
C THR A 235 18.22 0.41 -6.98
N GLY A 236 17.06 0.99 -6.73
CA GLY A 236 16.33 1.87 -7.66
C GLY A 236 15.91 3.16 -6.97
N LEU A 237 15.91 4.26 -7.72
CA LEU A 237 15.33 5.54 -7.32
C LEU A 237 14.07 5.76 -8.14
N TYR A 238 13.01 6.29 -7.52
CA TYR A 238 11.82 6.68 -8.27
C TYR A 238 11.18 7.96 -7.76
N VAL A 239 10.45 8.61 -8.68
CA VAL A 239 9.51 9.70 -8.39
C VAL A 239 8.21 9.38 -9.09
N ASP A 240 7.12 9.44 -8.36
CA ASP A 240 5.77 9.17 -8.83
C ASP A 240 4.89 10.41 -8.65
N VAL A 241 4.35 10.94 -9.73
CA VAL A 241 3.40 12.05 -9.71
C VAL A 241 2.01 11.46 -9.86
N CYS A 242 1.21 11.59 -8.82
CA CYS A 242 -0.08 10.94 -8.71
C CYS A 242 -1.22 11.95 -8.68
N GLY A 243 -2.33 11.58 -9.30
CA GLY A 243 -3.63 12.21 -9.15
C GLY A 243 -4.62 11.27 -8.47
N TYR A 244 -5.57 11.84 -7.77
CA TYR A 244 -6.68 11.13 -7.14
C TYR A 244 -7.98 11.88 -7.40
N ASP A 245 -9.07 11.16 -7.69
CA ASP A 245 -10.41 11.75 -7.81
C ASP A 245 -11.49 10.80 -7.27
N ALA A 246 -12.49 11.38 -6.61
CA ALA A 246 -13.71 10.68 -6.24
C ALA A 246 -14.70 10.75 -7.42
N LEU A 247 -14.94 9.64 -8.11
CA LEU A 247 -15.76 9.57 -9.31
C LEU A 247 -17.25 9.48 -9.02
N ASP A 248 -17.64 8.63 -8.08
CA ASP A 248 -19.04 8.41 -7.76
C ASP A 248 -19.68 9.64 -7.09
N PRO A 249 -20.81 10.16 -7.61
CA PRO A 249 -21.49 11.35 -7.07
C PRO A 249 -21.90 11.22 -5.60
N ARG A 250 -22.28 10.02 -5.14
CA ARG A 250 -22.65 9.77 -3.74
C ARG A 250 -21.41 9.82 -2.85
N THR A 251 -20.33 9.20 -3.29
CA THR A 251 -19.01 9.28 -2.61
C THR A 251 -18.56 10.73 -2.50
N ARG A 252 -18.65 11.53 -3.56
CA ARG A 252 -18.31 12.97 -3.54
C ARG A 252 -19.16 13.74 -2.54
N THR A 253 -20.47 13.46 -2.49
CA THR A 253 -21.39 14.14 -1.56
C THR A 253 -21.05 13.80 -0.11
N GLN A 254 -20.82 12.55 0.21
CA GLN A 254 -20.43 12.11 1.55
C GLN A 254 -19.08 12.70 1.99
N ILE A 255 -18.08 12.74 1.11
CA ILE A 255 -16.78 13.36 1.39
C ILE A 255 -16.94 14.89 1.64
N ARG A 256 -17.77 15.58 0.86
CA ARG A 256 -18.04 17.01 1.09
C ARG A 256 -18.65 17.25 2.49
N GLU A 257 -19.59 16.42 2.90
CA GLU A 257 -20.18 16.53 4.22
C GLU A 257 -19.18 16.22 5.34
N ARG A 258 -18.35 15.18 5.17
CA ARG A 258 -17.21 14.92 6.08
C ARG A 258 -16.29 16.12 6.23
N ARG A 259 -15.97 16.79 5.13
CA ARG A 259 -15.15 18.01 5.15
C ARG A 259 -15.81 19.16 5.90
N ARG A 260 -17.13 19.37 5.73
CA ARG A 260 -17.89 20.36 6.51
C ARG A 260 -17.82 20.09 8.01
N ARG A 261 -17.71 18.82 8.40
CA ARG A 261 -17.57 18.38 9.80
C ARG A 261 -16.10 18.28 10.27
N GLY A 262 -15.16 18.85 9.53
CA GLY A 262 -13.75 18.98 9.94
C GLY A 262 -12.80 17.90 9.41
N SER A 263 -13.26 16.95 8.60
CA SER A 263 -12.35 15.96 7.98
C SER A 263 -11.41 16.60 6.97
N LYS A 264 -10.16 16.12 6.93
CA LYS A 264 -9.14 16.51 5.96
C LYS A 264 -9.21 15.72 4.65
N MET A 265 -10.16 14.78 4.51
CA MET A 265 -10.32 13.96 3.30
C MET A 265 -10.52 14.83 2.06
N LYS A 266 -9.88 14.47 0.96
CA LYS A 266 -9.94 15.21 -0.32
C LYS A 266 -10.96 14.58 -1.26
N LEU A 267 -11.54 15.39 -2.15
CA LEU A 267 -12.33 14.93 -3.30
C LEU A 267 -11.42 14.60 -4.48
N ASP A 268 -10.40 15.40 -4.63
CA ASP A 268 -9.37 15.38 -5.65
C ASP A 268 -8.04 15.79 -5.01
N ALA A 269 -6.95 15.28 -5.48
CA ALA A 269 -5.63 15.64 -5.04
C ALA A 269 -4.59 15.34 -6.12
N CYS A 270 -3.53 16.14 -6.14
CA CYS A 270 -2.29 15.80 -6.80
C CYS A 270 -1.22 15.69 -5.73
N PHE A 271 -0.42 14.64 -5.76
CA PHE A 271 0.63 14.38 -4.78
C PHE A 271 1.84 13.71 -5.44
N VAL A 272 2.97 13.83 -4.77
CA VAL A 272 4.23 13.25 -5.23
C VAL A 272 4.70 12.23 -4.20
N VAL A 273 5.18 11.10 -4.69
CA VAL A 273 5.89 10.08 -3.91
C VAL A 273 7.29 9.98 -4.48
N ALA A 274 8.29 9.98 -3.63
CA ALA A 274 9.69 9.74 -4.02
C ALA A 274 10.29 8.70 -3.10
N GLY A 275 11.06 7.77 -3.63
CA GLY A 275 11.59 6.68 -2.83
C GLY A 275 12.80 5.99 -3.43
N LEU A 276 13.38 5.15 -2.58
CA LEU A 276 14.42 4.20 -2.91
C LEU A 276 13.86 2.79 -2.74
N CYS A 277 14.12 1.92 -3.69
CA CYS A 277 13.77 0.51 -3.60
C CYS A 277 15.02 -0.36 -3.78
N TRP A 278 14.97 -1.57 -3.23
CA TRP A 278 16.00 -2.60 -3.34
C TRP A 278 15.35 -3.93 -3.70
N GLU A 279 15.91 -4.61 -4.66
CA GLU A 279 15.52 -5.97 -5.10
C GLU A 279 16.76 -6.86 -5.12
N PHE A 280 16.71 -8.03 -4.46
CA PHE A 280 17.79 -8.99 -4.35
C PHE A 280 17.30 -10.41 -4.57
#